data_d00e7986712820c8b08a9efdc6ebf066
#
_entry.id   d00e7986712820c8b08a9efdc6ebf066
#
_cell.length_a   1.000
_cell.length_b   1.000
_cell.length_c   1.000
_cell.angle_alpha   90.00
_cell.angle_beta   90.00
_cell.angle_gamma   90.00
#
_symmetry.space_group_name_H-M   'P 1'
#
loop_
_entity.id
_entity.type
_entity.pdbx_description
1 polymer ?
#
loop_
_entity_poly.entity_id
_entity_poly.type
_entity_poly.pdbx_seq_one_letter_code
_entity_poly.pdbx_strand_id
1 'polypeptide(L)'
;MLNDAKGFSKVFIATGYSDLRKGIDGLANIIKFQFNLDPFQKDILFLFCGRRTDRLKGLVWEGDGFLLLYKRLNIGRFSWPRTPAEAMEITPEQYGMLMQGLEIVAKKPIIETHPTKLC
;
A
#
# COMPACT_ATOMS: atom_id res chain seq x y z
N MET A 1 -4.33 -15.36 3.90
CA MET A 1 -3.18 -14.53 4.26
C MET A 1 -3.28 -13.15 3.61
N LEU A 2 -2.88 -12.96 2.35
CA LEU A 2 -2.99 -11.61 1.75
C LEU A 2 -4.43 -11.17 1.52
N ASN A 3 -5.36 -12.07 1.26
CA ASN A 3 -6.73 -11.68 0.91
C ASN A 3 -7.53 -11.15 2.11
N ASP A 4 -7.17 -11.49 3.33
CA ASP A 4 -7.93 -11.11 4.51
C ASP A 4 -7.14 -10.28 5.53
N ALA A 5 -5.85 -10.11 5.34
CA ALA A 5 -4.94 -9.38 6.23
C ALA A 5 -4.94 -9.86 7.69
N LYS A 6 -5.40 -11.08 7.96
CA LYS A 6 -5.35 -11.65 9.31
C LYS A 6 -3.91 -11.83 9.75
N GLY A 7 -3.63 -11.50 10.99
CA GLY A 7 -2.30 -11.59 11.56
C GLY A 7 -1.47 -10.31 11.41
N PHE A 8 -1.98 -9.29 10.72
CA PHE A 8 -1.29 -8.00 10.61
C PHE A 8 -1.95 -6.98 11.52
N SER A 9 -1.13 -6.31 12.33
CA SER A 9 -1.61 -5.24 13.22
C SER A 9 -1.88 -3.94 12.45
N LYS A 10 -1.09 -3.67 11.42
CA LYS A 10 -1.23 -2.53 10.53
C LYS A 10 -0.85 -2.92 9.11
N VAL A 11 -1.43 -2.22 8.15
CA VAL A 11 -1.06 -2.35 6.75
C VAL A 11 -0.77 -0.97 6.19
N PHE A 12 0.41 -0.83 5.58
CA PHE A 12 0.80 0.35 4.82
C PHE A 12 0.91 -0.01 3.35
N ILE A 13 0.56 0.92 2.49
CA ILE A 13 0.85 0.81 1.06
C ILE A 13 1.81 1.91 0.65
N ALA A 14 2.75 1.56 -0.23
CA ALA A 14 3.58 2.54 -0.90
C ALA A 14 2.79 3.08 -2.10
N THR A 15 2.30 4.32 -2.01
CA THR A 15 1.56 4.94 -3.11
C THR A 15 2.51 5.23 -4.29
N GLY A 16 1.95 5.51 -5.44
CA GLY A 16 2.74 5.60 -6.66
C GLY A 16 3.08 4.19 -7.17
N TYR A 17 4.26 4.04 -7.72
CA TYR A 17 4.74 2.71 -8.12
C TYR A 17 6.16 2.49 -7.62
N SER A 18 6.48 1.22 -7.38
CA SER A 18 7.77 0.79 -6.89
C SER A 18 8.44 -0.13 -7.91
N ASP A 19 9.75 -0.22 -7.85
CA ASP A 19 10.49 -1.19 -8.66
C ASP A 19 10.38 -2.58 -8.01
N LEU A 20 9.51 -3.43 -8.54
CA LEU A 20 9.27 -4.77 -7.98
C LEU A 20 10.40 -5.76 -8.26
N ARG A 21 11.46 -5.35 -8.98
CA ARG A 21 12.69 -6.17 -9.07
C ARG A 21 13.45 -6.18 -7.75
N LYS A 22 13.21 -5.20 -6.88
CA LYS A 22 13.80 -5.14 -5.55
C LYS A 22 13.33 -6.31 -4.69
N GLY A 23 14.28 -6.89 -3.96
CA GLY A 23 14.01 -7.92 -2.97
C GLY A 23 13.87 -7.33 -1.57
N ILE A 24 14.07 -8.17 -0.57
CA ILE A 24 13.89 -7.82 0.85
C ILE A 24 14.65 -6.55 1.23
N ASP A 25 15.95 -6.52 0.97
CA ASP A 25 16.80 -5.40 1.40
C ASP A 25 16.41 -4.09 0.70
N GLY A 26 16.15 -4.16 -0.61
CA GLY A 26 15.74 -2.99 -1.37
C GLY A 26 14.42 -2.41 -0.89
N LEU A 27 13.44 -3.26 -0.61
CA LEU A 27 12.13 -2.80 -0.10
C LEU A 27 12.22 -2.29 1.33
N ALA A 28 13.00 -2.96 2.20
CA ALA A 28 13.24 -2.49 3.56
C ALA A 28 13.92 -1.12 3.56
N ASN A 29 14.84 -0.87 2.63
CA ASN A 29 15.49 0.42 2.50
C ASN A 29 14.51 1.53 2.07
N ILE A 30 13.55 1.22 1.22
CA ILE A 30 12.48 2.19 0.86
C ILE A 30 11.69 2.59 2.11
N ILE A 31 11.30 1.62 2.92
CA ILE A 31 10.55 1.88 4.15
C ILE A 31 11.37 2.79 5.09
N LYS A 32 12.63 2.46 5.28
CA LYS A 32 13.49 3.15 6.24
C LYS A 32 13.90 4.55 5.76
N PHE A 33 14.40 4.64 4.54
CA PHE A 33 15.04 5.86 4.06
C PHE A 33 14.13 6.78 3.25
N GLN A 34 13.18 6.23 2.52
CA GLN A 34 12.26 7.03 1.74
C GLN A 34 11.03 7.43 2.55
N PHE A 35 10.48 6.51 3.36
CA PHE A 35 9.27 6.77 4.14
C PHE A 35 9.54 7.10 5.60
N ASN A 36 10.77 7.00 6.07
CA ASN A 36 11.16 7.26 7.47
C ASN A 36 10.36 6.41 8.47
N LEU A 37 10.08 5.17 8.11
CA LEU A 37 9.43 4.20 8.98
C LEU A 37 10.41 3.09 9.34
N ASP A 38 10.11 2.39 10.43
CA ASP A 38 10.92 1.26 10.87
C ASP A 38 10.41 -0.01 10.21
N PRO A 39 11.22 -0.68 9.33
CA PRO A 39 10.80 -1.93 8.71
C PRO A 39 10.80 -3.11 9.67
N PHE A 40 11.42 -2.97 10.86
CA PHE A 40 11.55 -4.05 11.84
C PHE A 40 10.42 -4.08 12.88
N GLN A 41 9.28 -3.45 12.59
CA GLN A 41 8.10 -3.56 13.44
C GLN A 41 7.35 -4.84 13.11
N LYS A 42 7.19 -5.68 14.11
CA LYS A 42 6.57 -6.99 13.95
C LYS A 42 5.10 -6.88 13.53
N ASP A 43 4.70 -7.74 12.61
CA ASP A 43 3.31 -7.90 12.15
C ASP A 43 2.73 -6.68 11.43
N ILE A 44 3.59 -5.82 10.88
CA ILE A 44 3.18 -4.74 9.99
C ILE A 44 3.46 -5.15 8.55
N LEU A 45 2.43 -5.12 7.72
CA LEU A 45 2.54 -5.43 6.31
C LEU A 45 2.76 -4.15 5.51
N PHE A 46 3.82 -4.12 4.71
CA PHE A 46 4.07 -3.06 3.73
C PHE A 46 3.85 -3.61 2.33
N LEU A 47 2.96 -2.99 1.57
CA LEU A 47 2.62 -3.40 0.21
C LEU A 47 3.20 -2.45 -0.82
N PHE A 48 3.72 -3.02 -1.89
CA PHE A 48 4.33 -2.30 -3.02
C PHE A 48 3.72 -2.80 -4.32
N CYS A 49 3.41 -1.89 -5.22
CA CYS A 49 2.88 -2.21 -6.54
C CYS A 49 3.77 -1.59 -7.61
N GLY A 50 3.99 -2.32 -8.69
CA GLY A 50 4.75 -1.84 -9.82
C GLY A 50 3.91 -1.01 -10.79
N ARG A 51 4.49 -0.65 -11.93
CA ARG A 51 3.76 0.03 -13.02
C ARG A 51 2.64 -0.85 -13.56
N ARG A 52 2.91 -2.14 -13.66
CA ARG A 52 1.87 -3.11 -13.98
C ARG A 52 1.09 -3.40 -12.71
N THR A 53 -0.19 -3.08 -12.72
CA THR A 53 -1.03 -3.18 -11.53
C THR A 53 -1.63 -4.56 -11.32
N ASP A 54 -1.16 -5.56 -12.03
CA ASP A 54 -1.56 -6.96 -11.86
C ASP A 54 -0.72 -7.71 -10.82
N ARG A 55 0.27 -7.05 -10.23
CA ARG A 55 1.18 -7.70 -9.27
C ARG A 55 1.58 -6.75 -8.15
N LEU A 56 1.83 -7.33 -6.99
CA LEU A 56 2.32 -6.61 -5.82
C LEU A 56 3.31 -7.46 -5.04
N LYS A 57 4.12 -6.80 -4.22
CA LYS A 57 4.95 -7.44 -3.22
C LYS A 57 4.57 -6.94 -1.84
N GLY A 58 4.69 -7.81 -0.84
CA GLY A 58 4.50 -7.46 0.55
C GLY A 58 5.75 -7.81 1.36
N LEU A 59 6.08 -6.96 2.32
CA LEU A 59 7.20 -7.18 3.22
C LEU A 59 6.72 -7.13 4.66
N VAL A 60 7.07 -8.14 5.45
CA VAL A 60 6.69 -8.26 6.86
C VAL A 60 7.90 -8.70 7.67
N TRP A 61 8.18 -8.01 8.77
CA TRP A 61 9.12 -8.47 9.77
C TRP A 61 8.40 -9.38 10.77
N GLU A 62 8.89 -10.61 10.92
CA GLU A 62 8.26 -11.62 11.78
C GLU A 62 8.94 -11.76 13.15
N GLY A 63 9.92 -10.92 13.46
CA GLY A 63 10.67 -10.97 14.69
C GLY A 63 12.03 -11.68 14.56
N ASP A 64 12.11 -12.63 13.67
CA ASP A 64 13.33 -13.42 13.40
C ASP A 64 13.83 -13.26 11.96
N GLY A 65 13.04 -12.66 11.10
CA GLY A 65 13.40 -12.47 9.71
C GLY A 65 12.30 -11.77 8.94
N PHE A 66 12.62 -11.36 7.70
CA PHE A 66 11.63 -10.79 6.79
C PHE A 66 10.95 -11.88 5.99
N LEU A 67 9.64 -11.75 5.85
CA LEU A 67 8.85 -12.51 4.90
C LEU A 67 8.56 -11.61 3.70
N LEU A 68 8.93 -12.07 2.52
CA LEU A 68 8.62 -11.40 1.26
C LEU A 68 7.48 -12.16 0.57
N LEU A 69 6.38 -11.46 0.32
CA LEU A 69 5.22 -12.00 -0.37
C LEU A 69 5.19 -11.44 -1.79
N TYR A 70 4.76 -12.27 -2.73
CA TYR A 70 4.57 -11.87 -4.13
C TYR A 70 3.24 -12.40 -4.60
N LYS A 71 2.40 -11.50 -5.14
CA LYS A 71 1.13 -11.89 -5.73
C LYS A 71 1.00 -11.31 -7.12
N ARG A 72 0.71 -12.17 -8.08
CA ARG A 72 0.36 -11.79 -9.44
C ARG A 72 -1.04 -12.26 -9.73
N LEU A 73 -1.91 -11.33 -10.14
CA LEU A 73 -3.27 -11.66 -10.51
C LEU A 73 -3.26 -12.42 -11.85
N ASN A 74 -4.05 -13.46 -11.92
CA ASN A 74 -4.26 -14.20 -13.17
C ASN A 74 -5.11 -13.38 -14.14
N ILE A 75 -6.15 -12.73 -13.61
CA ILE A 75 -7.06 -11.86 -14.37
C ILE A 75 -7.32 -10.62 -13.52
N GLY A 76 -7.39 -9.48 -14.17
CA GLY A 76 -7.71 -8.21 -13.51
C GLY A 76 -6.48 -7.46 -13.02
N ARG A 77 -6.74 -6.35 -12.35
CA ARG A 77 -5.71 -5.42 -11.87
C ARG A 77 -6.15 -4.82 -10.56
N PHE A 78 -5.14 -4.44 -9.75
CA PHE A 78 -5.37 -3.61 -8.58
C PHE A 78 -5.57 -2.15 -8.99
N SER A 79 -6.47 -1.44 -8.32
CA SER A 79 -6.62 0.01 -8.46
C SER A 79 -5.70 0.69 -7.45
N TRP A 80 -4.43 0.80 -7.80
CA TRP A 80 -3.39 1.27 -6.89
C TRP A 80 -3.34 2.80 -6.87
N PRO A 81 -3.33 3.43 -5.68
CA PRO A 81 -3.20 4.89 -5.61
C PRO A 81 -1.90 5.39 -6.23
N ARG A 82 -2.01 6.31 -7.18
CA ARG A 82 -0.87 6.87 -7.93
C ARG A 82 -0.54 8.30 -7.50
N THR A 83 -0.91 8.67 -6.28
CA THR A 83 -0.47 9.91 -5.65
C THR A 83 1.05 9.90 -5.45
N PRO A 84 1.68 11.05 -5.14
CA PRO A 84 3.11 11.07 -4.86
C PRO A 84 3.53 10.02 -3.85
N ALA A 85 4.72 9.44 -4.03
CA ALA A 85 5.18 8.30 -3.26
C ALA A 85 5.23 8.60 -1.76
N GLU A 86 4.44 7.87 -1.00
CA GLU A 86 4.39 7.94 0.46
C GLU A 86 3.93 6.60 1.03
N ALA A 87 4.18 6.38 2.31
CA ALA A 87 3.60 5.25 3.02
C ALA A 87 2.25 5.67 3.58
N MET A 88 1.19 5.06 3.10
CA MET A 88 -0.18 5.33 3.54
C MET A 88 -0.70 4.15 4.35
N GLU A 89 -1.08 4.41 5.61
CA GLU A 89 -1.76 3.41 6.41
C GLU A 89 -3.19 3.22 5.90
N ILE A 90 -3.61 1.98 5.73
CA ILE A 90 -4.96 1.66 5.26
C ILE A 90 -5.72 0.88 6.31
N THR A 91 -7.04 1.06 6.31
CA THR A 91 -7.95 0.35 7.21
C THR A 91 -8.21 -1.07 6.69
N PRO A 92 -8.74 -1.97 7.55
CA PRO A 92 -9.17 -3.30 7.09
C PRO A 92 -10.18 -3.24 5.94
N GLU A 93 -11.08 -2.26 5.96
CA GLU A 93 -12.07 -2.06 4.89
C GLU A 93 -11.38 -1.68 3.58
N GLN A 94 -10.44 -0.73 3.65
CA GLN A 94 -9.65 -0.33 2.47
C GLN A 94 -8.83 -1.49 1.93
N TYR A 95 -8.26 -2.30 2.83
CA TYR A 95 -7.51 -3.48 2.41
C TYR A 95 -8.40 -4.46 1.62
N GLY A 96 -9.61 -4.72 2.13
CA GLY A 96 -10.58 -5.57 1.44
C GLY A 96 -10.93 -5.03 0.07
N MET A 97 -11.16 -3.72 -0.05
CA MET A 97 -11.42 -3.06 -1.33
C MET A 97 -10.25 -3.19 -2.29
N LEU A 98 -9.03 -2.94 -1.80
CA LEU A 98 -7.81 -3.05 -2.60
C LEU A 98 -7.65 -4.46 -3.18
N MET A 99 -7.87 -5.49 -2.37
CA MET A 99 -7.77 -6.88 -2.81
C MET A 99 -8.84 -7.28 -3.82
N GLN A 100 -9.95 -6.55 -3.86
CA GLN A 100 -11.02 -6.75 -4.86
C GLN A 100 -10.81 -5.90 -6.13
N GLY A 101 -9.73 -5.15 -6.21
CA GLY A 101 -9.47 -4.27 -7.35
C GLY A 101 -10.22 -2.95 -7.32
N LEU A 102 -10.78 -2.58 -6.16
CA LEU A 102 -11.54 -1.34 -5.99
C LEU A 102 -10.62 -0.18 -5.57
N GLU A 103 -11.02 1.03 -5.90
CA GLU A 103 -10.32 2.24 -5.48
C GLU A 103 -10.53 2.46 -3.98
N ILE A 104 -9.44 2.81 -3.27
CA ILE A 104 -9.46 3.05 -1.83
C ILE A 104 -9.23 4.50 -1.46
N VAL A 105 -8.78 5.33 -2.41
CA VAL A 105 -8.62 6.76 -2.22
C VAL A 105 -9.83 7.43 -2.81
N ALA A 106 -10.55 8.22 -2.00
CA ALA A 106 -11.70 8.96 -2.46
C ALA A 106 -11.28 9.92 -3.57
N LYS A 107 -12.13 10.03 -4.60
CA LYS A 107 -12.01 11.10 -5.58
C LYS A 107 -12.07 12.43 -4.82
N LYS A 108 -11.46 13.47 -5.40
CA LYS A 108 -11.46 14.81 -4.79
C LYS A 108 -12.85 15.13 -4.26
N PRO A 109 -13.01 15.34 -2.95
CA PRO A 109 -14.32 15.59 -2.37
C PRO A 109 -14.88 16.93 -2.86
N ILE A 110 -16.20 17.02 -2.87
CA ILE A 110 -16.87 18.31 -3.06
C ILE A 110 -16.56 19.14 -1.83
N ILE A 111 -15.99 20.30 -2.06
CA ILE A 111 -15.64 21.22 -0.98
C ILE A 111 -16.82 22.15 -0.75
N GLU A 112 -17.29 22.20 0.50
CA GLU A 112 -18.25 23.22 0.90
C GLU A 112 -17.57 24.58 0.91
N THR A 113 -18.21 25.56 0.34
CA THR A 113 -17.69 26.90 0.28
C THR A 113 -18.68 27.89 0.92
N HIS A 114 -18.14 28.93 1.52
CA HIS A 114 -18.92 30.07 2.00
C HIS A 114 -18.57 31.27 1.10
N PRO A 115 -19.29 31.44 -0.01
CA PRO A 115 -19.01 32.57 -0.88
C PRO A 115 -19.32 33.87 -0.16
N THR A 116 -18.42 34.83 -0.26
CA THR A 116 -18.59 36.15 0.35
C THR A 116 -19.43 37.08 -0.52
N LYS A 117 -19.69 36.68 -1.75
CA LYS A 117 -20.49 37.46 -2.71
C LYS A 117 -21.55 36.57 -3.33
N LEU A 118 -22.73 37.10 -3.41
CA LEU A 118 -23.81 36.57 -4.23
C LEU A 118 -23.72 37.22 -5.62
N CYS A 119 -23.71 36.38 -6.63
CA CYS A 119 -23.69 36.85 -8.02
C CYS A 119 -25.03 36.69 -8.68
#